data_8496579a4498b6c23e3eb7bc0c470b8f
#
_entry.id   8496579a4498b6c23e3eb7bc0c470b8f
#
_cell.length_a   1.000
_cell.length_b   1.000
_cell.length_c   1.000
_cell.angle_alpha   90.00
_cell.angle_beta   90.00
_cell.angle_gamma   90.00
#
_symmetry.space_group_name_H-M   'P 1'
#
loop_
_entity.id
_entity.type
_entity.pdbx_description
1 polymer ?
#
loop_
_entity_poly.entity_id
_entity_poly.type
_entity_poly.pdbx_seq_one_letter_code
_entity_poly.pdbx_strand_id
1 'polypeptide(L)'
;MTTAGDAPGSGGGPTVLRMLLGAHLRRLREAQGVSREDAGWEIRASESKISRMELGRVSFKERDVEDLLTLYGLVDNEERERLLSLARQANTPGWWHRYGDVLPNWFQSYLGLEAAASMIRTYEVQFVPGLLQTADYARAVVLLGHGRARPEEIDRRVDLRMRRQSILDRPDVVQLWAVIDEAVLRRPVGSRAVMRGQIEALIDATGSKSVHLQVLPFRVGGHSAAGGAFSILRFPDQELPDIVYVEQLSSALYLDKRDDVELYVDAMERLCVEADPPERAADTLRKILKDI
;
A
#
# COMPACT_ATOMS: atom_id res chain seq x y z
N MET A 1 -8.62 -21.37 -26.57
CA MET A 1 -8.83 -19.90 -26.68
C MET A 1 -8.36 -19.31 -25.37
N THR A 2 -7.14 -18.84 -25.36
CA THR A 2 -6.44 -18.30 -24.19
C THR A 2 -6.89 -16.84 -24.02
N THR A 3 -7.63 -16.56 -22.96
CA THR A 3 -7.99 -15.18 -22.60
C THR A 3 -6.72 -14.47 -22.17
N ALA A 4 -6.35 -13.44 -22.93
CA ALA A 4 -5.28 -12.51 -22.60
C ALA A 4 -5.58 -11.89 -21.23
N GLY A 5 -4.73 -12.19 -20.24
CA GLY A 5 -4.77 -11.54 -18.94
C GLY A 5 -4.43 -10.07 -19.10
N ASP A 6 -5.31 -9.19 -18.63
CA ASP A 6 -5.04 -7.77 -18.44
C ASP A 6 -3.77 -7.61 -17.59
N ALA A 7 -2.65 -7.35 -18.26
CA ALA A 7 -1.46 -6.82 -17.60
C ALA A 7 -1.81 -5.40 -17.14
N PRO A 8 -1.65 -5.05 -15.85
CA PRO A 8 -1.84 -3.68 -15.41
C PRO A 8 -0.78 -2.81 -16.10
N GLY A 9 -1.26 -1.85 -16.91
CA GLY A 9 -0.42 -0.93 -17.64
C GLY A 9 0.55 -0.19 -16.72
N SER A 10 1.67 0.21 -17.30
CA SER A 10 2.72 1.05 -16.74
C SER A 10 2.21 2.49 -16.48
N GLY A 11 1.35 2.65 -15.54
CA GLY A 11 0.81 3.92 -15.05
C GLY A 11 0.21 3.66 -13.68
N GLY A 12 0.49 4.50 -12.72
CA GLY A 12 0.04 4.38 -11.34
C GLY A 12 -1.44 3.98 -11.27
N GLY A 13 -1.78 3.07 -10.34
CA GLY A 13 -3.17 2.61 -10.18
C GLY A 13 -4.13 3.78 -9.95
N PRO A 14 -5.45 3.58 -10.12
CA PRO A 14 -6.46 4.66 -10.06
C PRO A 14 -6.34 5.56 -8.81
N THR A 15 -5.89 5.03 -7.70
CA THR A 15 -5.71 5.76 -6.44
C THR A 15 -4.58 6.77 -6.54
N VAL A 16 -3.43 6.38 -7.11
CA VAL A 16 -2.28 7.29 -7.31
C VAL A 16 -2.58 8.34 -8.36
N LEU A 17 -3.27 7.96 -9.45
CA LEU A 17 -3.73 8.93 -10.44
C LEU A 17 -4.66 9.99 -9.81
N ARG A 18 -5.52 9.58 -8.85
CA ARG A 18 -6.34 10.53 -8.07
C ARG A 18 -5.49 11.45 -7.20
N MET A 19 -4.46 10.93 -6.58
CA MET A 19 -3.58 11.74 -5.74
C MET A 19 -2.77 12.72 -6.58
N LEU A 20 -2.22 12.30 -7.70
CA LEU A 20 -1.52 13.18 -8.65
C LEU A 20 -2.43 14.30 -9.14
N LEU A 21 -3.61 13.96 -9.62
CA LEU A 21 -4.58 14.97 -10.05
C LEU A 21 -4.96 15.92 -8.91
N GLY A 22 -5.19 15.38 -7.70
CA GLY A 22 -5.50 16.17 -6.51
C GLY A 22 -4.39 17.14 -6.15
N ALA A 23 -3.13 16.70 -6.19
CA ALA A 23 -1.95 17.54 -5.93
C ALA A 23 -1.82 18.65 -6.99
N HIS A 24 -2.02 18.33 -8.28
CA HIS A 24 -2.02 19.34 -9.34
C HIS A 24 -3.12 20.39 -9.15
N LEU A 25 -4.35 19.95 -8.87
CA LEU A 25 -5.48 20.88 -8.61
C LEU A 25 -5.21 21.77 -7.41
N ARG A 26 -4.65 21.21 -6.33
CA ARG A 26 -4.27 22.00 -5.15
C ARG A 26 -3.21 23.04 -5.48
N ARG A 27 -2.15 22.67 -6.20
CA ARG A 27 -1.08 23.59 -6.61
C ARG A 27 -1.62 24.74 -7.45
N LEU A 28 -2.47 24.45 -8.45
CA LEU A 28 -3.11 25.47 -9.29
C LEU A 28 -4.00 26.39 -8.45
N ARG A 29 -4.81 25.85 -7.56
CA ARG A 29 -5.66 26.61 -6.65
C ARG A 29 -4.85 27.58 -5.78
N GLU A 30 -3.80 27.07 -5.13
CA GLU A 30 -2.94 27.85 -4.23
C GLU A 30 -2.16 28.94 -5.00
N ALA A 31 -1.69 28.65 -6.21
CA ALA A 31 -1.01 29.62 -7.08
C ALA A 31 -1.93 30.79 -7.48
N GLN A 32 -3.24 30.55 -7.62
CA GLN A 32 -4.24 31.57 -7.92
C GLN A 32 -4.82 32.26 -6.66
N GLY A 33 -4.40 31.83 -5.46
CA GLY A 33 -4.93 32.38 -4.21
C GLY A 33 -6.40 32.06 -3.96
N VAL A 34 -6.97 31.05 -4.65
CA VAL A 34 -8.38 30.65 -4.51
C VAL A 34 -8.55 29.83 -3.23
N SER A 35 -9.59 30.13 -2.43
CA SER A 35 -9.91 29.35 -1.24
C SER A 35 -10.56 28.00 -1.62
N ARG A 36 -10.54 27.01 -0.70
CA ARG A 36 -11.31 25.77 -0.89
C ARG A 36 -12.81 26.02 -0.91
N GLU A 37 -13.28 27.02 -0.21
CA GLU A 37 -14.67 27.44 -0.18
C GLU A 37 -15.12 27.94 -1.56
N ASP A 38 -14.35 28.86 -2.17
CA ASP A 38 -14.64 29.37 -3.51
C ASP A 38 -14.60 28.27 -4.57
N ALA A 39 -13.59 27.39 -4.51
CA ALA A 39 -13.51 26.21 -5.37
C ALA A 39 -14.70 25.27 -5.19
N GLY A 40 -15.18 25.12 -3.95
CA GLY A 40 -16.40 24.35 -3.64
C GLY A 40 -17.63 24.99 -4.25
N TRP A 41 -17.76 26.31 -4.17
CA TRP A 41 -18.85 27.06 -4.80
C TRP A 41 -18.94 26.80 -6.30
N GLU A 42 -17.82 26.86 -7.00
CA GLU A 42 -17.75 26.65 -8.46
C GLU A 42 -18.36 25.32 -8.89
N ILE A 43 -18.00 24.24 -8.20
CA ILE A 43 -18.50 22.90 -8.55
C ILE A 43 -19.72 22.45 -7.72
N ARG A 44 -20.39 23.38 -7.03
CA ARG A 44 -21.57 23.11 -6.16
C ARG A 44 -21.28 22.03 -5.11
N ALA A 45 -20.14 22.13 -4.48
CA ALA A 45 -19.65 21.19 -3.47
C ALA A 45 -19.22 21.90 -2.18
N SER A 46 -19.04 21.13 -1.11
CA SER A 46 -18.49 21.64 0.14
C SER A 46 -16.97 21.77 0.08
N GLU A 47 -16.40 22.65 0.93
CA GLU A 47 -14.96 22.75 1.18
C GLU A 47 -14.35 21.36 1.51
N SER A 48 -15.04 20.56 2.32
CA SER A 48 -14.62 19.19 2.64
C SER A 48 -14.52 18.27 1.43
N LYS A 49 -15.35 18.47 0.38
CA LYS A 49 -15.23 17.72 -0.87
C LYS A 49 -13.98 18.14 -1.62
N ILE A 50 -13.69 19.45 -1.72
CA ILE A 50 -12.46 19.97 -2.35
C ILE A 50 -11.23 19.39 -1.62
N SER A 51 -11.20 19.47 -0.29
CA SER A 51 -10.10 18.87 0.50
C SER A 51 -9.89 17.40 0.19
N ARG A 52 -10.96 16.60 0.12
CA ARG A 52 -10.85 15.17 -0.24
C ARG A 52 -10.44 14.94 -1.69
N MET A 53 -10.84 15.82 -2.61
CA MET A 53 -10.38 15.77 -4.01
C MET A 53 -8.88 16.06 -4.09
N GLU A 54 -8.40 17.12 -3.43
CA GLU A 54 -6.97 17.49 -3.38
C GLU A 54 -6.09 16.39 -2.76
N LEU A 55 -6.65 15.58 -1.86
CA LEU A 55 -6.00 14.43 -1.25
C LEU A 55 -6.20 13.12 -2.04
N GLY A 56 -6.86 13.15 -3.20
CA GLY A 56 -7.14 11.96 -4.01
C GLY A 56 -8.07 10.93 -3.35
N ARG A 57 -8.82 11.34 -2.31
CA ARG A 57 -9.67 10.43 -1.49
C ARG A 57 -11.06 10.20 -2.07
N VAL A 58 -11.40 10.86 -3.17
CA VAL A 58 -12.68 10.73 -3.87
C VAL A 58 -12.44 10.66 -5.37
N SER A 59 -13.43 10.12 -6.11
CA SER A 59 -13.42 10.14 -7.57
C SER A 59 -13.64 11.55 -8.11
N PHE A 60 -13.18 11.81 -9.33
CA PHE A 60 -13.31 13.07 -10.04
C PHE A 60 -14.40 12.96 -11.10
N LYS A 61 -15.38 13.86 -11.07
CA LYS A 61 -16.22 14.08 -12.24
C LYS A 61 -15.45 14.95 -13.22
N GLU A 62 -15.34 14.55 -14.47
CA GLU A 62 -14.59 15.28 -15.51
C GLU A 62 -15.04 16.74 -15.58
N ARG A 63 -16.35 17.00 -15.55
CA ARG A 63 -16.92 18.35 -15.51
C ARG A 63 -16.44 19.16 -14.29
N ASP A 64 -16.43 18.56 -13.08
CA ASP A 64 -15.97 19.26 -11.88
C ASP A 64 -14.48 19.68 -12.05
N VAL A 65 -13.66 18.82 -12.68
CA VAL A 65 -12.25 19.13 -12.96
C VAL A 65 -12.14 20.25 -14.00
N GLU A 66 -12.92 20.22 -15.07
CA GLU A 66 -12.93 21.23 -16.12
C GLU A 66 -13.29 22.63 -15.58
N ASP A 67 -14.34 22.69 -14.72
CA ASP A 67 -14.79 23.91 -14.06
C ASP A 67 -13.66 24.45 -13.13
N LEU A 68 -13.02 23.59 -12.33
CA LEU A 68 -11.91 23.98 -11.46
C LEU A 68 -10.69 24.49 -12.25
N LEU A 69 -10.31 23.82 -13.35
CA LEU A 69 -9.19 24.27 -14.19
C LEU A 69 -9.45 25.66 -14.78
N THR A 70 -10.72 25.95 -15.12
CA THR A 70 -11.14 27.27 -15.59
C THR A 70 -11.04 28.31 -14.47
N LEU A 71 -11.55 28.01 -13.28
CA LEU A 71 -11.45 28.88 -12.11
C LEU A 71 -10.00 29.17 -11.73
N TYR A 72 -9.12 28.17 -11.84
CA TYR A 72 -7.69 28.29 -11.52
C TYR A 72 -6.88 28.96 -12.65
N GLY A 73 -7.54 29.43 -13.73
CA GLY A 73 -6.90 30.19 -14.79
C GLY A 73 -5.96 29.39 -15.67
N LEU A 74 -6.10 28.07 -15.74
CA LEU A 74 -5.28 27.24 -16.62
C LEU A 74 -5.77 27.38 -18.06
N VAL A 75 -5.03 28.15 -18.88
CA VAL A 75 -5.37 28.45 -20.28
C VAL A 75 -4.66 27.54 -21.28
N ASP A 76 -3.61 26.82 -20.89
CA ASP A 76 -2.90 25.87 -21.75
C ASP A 76 -3.78 24.65 -22.06
N ASN A 77 -4.18 24.51 -23.32
CA ASN A 77 -5.05 23.44 -23.76
C ASN A 77 -4.40 22.06 -23.68
N GLU A 78 -3.09 21.95 -23.87
CA GLU A 78 -2.37 20.69 -23.77
C GLU A 78 -2.32 20.20 -22.31
N GLU A 79 -2.02 21.10 -21.39
CA GLU A 79 -2.01 20.78 -19.95
C GLU A 79 -3.42 20.49 -19.43
N ARG A 80 -4.46 21.23 -19.89
CA ARG A 80 -5.87 20.93 -19.57
C ARG A 80 -6.27 19.52 -19.99
N GLU A 81 -6.01 19.16 -21.26
CA GLU A 81 -6.38 17.83 -21.77
C GLU A 81 -5.61 16.72 -21.05
N ARG A 82 -4.36 16.95 -20.69
CA ARG A 82 -3.56 16.03 -19.86
C ARG A 82 -4.22 15.77 -18.51
N LEU A 83 -4.66 16.81 -17.80
CA LEU A 83 -5.32 16.67 -16.49
C LEU A 83 -6.72 16.05 -16.59
N LEU A 84 -7.48 16.34 -17.64
CA LEU A 84 -8.76 15.70 -17.93
C LEU A 84 -8.58 14.19 -18.26
N SER A 85 -7.56 13.86 -19.06
CA SER A 85 -7.20 12.45 -19.31
C SER A 85 -6.83 11.72 -18.03
N LEU A 86 -6.08 12.37 -17.13
CA LEU A 86 -5.74 11.83 -15.82
C LEU A 86 -7.01 11.60 -14.98
N ALA A 87 -7.99 12.52 -15.02
CA ALA A 87 -9.27 12.35 -14.33
C ALA A 87 -10.06 11.13 -14.82
N ARG A 88 -10.09 10.92 -16.14
CA ARG A 88 -10.73 9.74 -16.74
C ARG A 88 -10.07 8.44 -16.29
N GLN A 89 -8.74 8.37 -16.35
CA GLN A 89 -7.97 7.20 -15.93
C GLN A 89 -8.09 6.94 -14.43
N ALA A 90 -8.08 7.99 -13.61
CA ALA A 90 -8.23 7.91 -12.16
C ALA A 90 -9.58 7.31 -11.72
N ASN A 91 -10.60 7.36 -12.58
CA ASN A 91 -11.91 6.79 -12.32
C ASN A 91 -12.06 5.33 -12.81
N THR A 92 -11.06 4.79 -13.53
CA THR A 92 -11.10 3.40 -13.97
C THR A 92 -11.03 2.46 -12.76
N PRO A 93 -11.90 1.45 -12.66
CA PRO A 93 -11.85 0.51 -11.55
C PRO A 93 -10.53 -0.27 -11.53
N GLY A 94 -9.87 -0.35 -10.37
CA GLY A 94 -8.70 -1.21 -10.19
C GLY A 94 -9.08 -2.70 -10.22
N TRP A 95 -8.11 -3.59 -10.47
CA TRP A 95 -8.32 -5.04 -10.53
C TRP A 95 -8.95 -5.64 -9.26
N TRP A 96 -8.82 -4.98 -8.12
CA TRP A 96 -9.36 -5.41 -6.83
C TRP A 96 -10.87 -5.17 -6.67
N HIS A 97 -11.49 -4.38 -7.55
CA HIS A 97 -12.94 -4.12 -7.48
C HIS A 97 -13.77 -5.40 -7.53
N ARG A 98 -13.31 -6.42 -8.22
CA ARG A 98 -13.98 -7.73 -8.27
C ARG A 98 -14.03 -8.45 -6.92
N TYR A 99 -13.27 -7.98 -5.91
CA TYR A 99 -13.27 -8.49 -4.54
C TYR A 99 -13.98 -7.55 -3.57
N GLY A 100 -14.78 -6.60 -4.05
CA GLY A 100 -15.46 -5.59 -3.24
C GLY A 100 -16.40 -6.16 -2.18
N ASP A 101 -16.90 -7.39 -2.39
CA ASP A 101 -17.73 -8.14 -1.44
C ASP A 101 -16.95 -8.65 -0.21
N VAL A 102 -15.64 -8.84 -0.32
CA VAL A 102 -14.77 -9.35 0.76
C VAL A 102 -13.74 -8.33 1.26
N LEU A 103 -13.73 -7.13 0.66
CA LEU A 103 -12.77 -6.07 0.97
C LEU A 103 -13.43 -4.93 1.74
N PRO A 104 -12.88 -4.52 2.89
CA PRO A 104 -13.25 -3.26 3.51
C PRO A 104 -12.89 -2.07 2.59
N ASN A 105 -13.74 -1.04 2.56
CA ASN A 105 -13.50 0.15 1.71
C ASN A 105 -12.15 0.82 1.96
N TRP A 106 -11.72 0.88 3.23
CA TRP A 106 -10.43 1.45 3.58
C TRP A 106 -9.25 0.66 3.00
N PHE A 107 -9.35 -0.66 2.87
CA PHE A 107 -8.28 -1.47 2.31
C PHE A 107 -8.17 -1.37 0.78
N GLN A 108 -9.25 -1.03 0.09
CA GLN A 108 -9.21 -0.77 -1.36
C GLN A 108 -8.26 0.38 -1.71
N SER A 109 -8.22 1.43 -0.88
CA SER A 109 -7.26 2.53 -1.05
C SER A 109 -5.82 2.05 -0.91
N TYR A 110 -5.53 1.19 0.08
CA TYR A 110 -4.21 0.59 0.25
C TYR A 110 -3.76 -0.19 -0.98
N LEU A 111 -4.64 -1.04 -1.55
CA LEU A 111 -4.32 -1.81 -2.75
C LEU A 111 -3.94 -0.93 -3.94
N GLY A 112 -4.60 0.22 -4.08
CA GLY A 112 -4.26 1.18 -5.12
C GLY A 112 -2.91 1.85 -4.89
N LEU A 113 -2.58 2.19 -3.66
CA LEU A 113 -1.28 2.76 -3.30
C LEU A 113 -0.15 1.73 -3.44
N GLU A 114 -0.36 0.52 -2.91
CA GLU A 114 0.58 -0.60 -3.02
C GLU A 114 0.92 -0.91 -4.48
N ALA A 115 -0.11 -0.94 -5.36
CA ALA A 115 0.06 -1.24 -6.77
C ALA A 115 0.91 -0.20 -7.52
N ALA A 116 1.00 1.02 -7.02
CA ALA A 116 1.69 2.14 -7.65
C ALA A 116 2.98 2.55 -6.95
N ALA A 117 3.27 1.97 -5.79
CA ALA A 117 4.51 2.22 -5.09
C ALA A 117 5.72 1.73 -5.90
N SER A 118 6.82 2.47 -5.84
CA SER A 118 8.15 2.04 -6.31
C SER A 118 8.93 1.35 -5.20
N MET A 119 8.64 1.71 -3.93
CA MET A 119 9.24 1.09 -2.75
C MET A 119 8.19 0.96 -1.65
N ILE A 120 8.18 -0.18 -0.99
CA ILE A 120 7.39 -0.47 0.20
C ILE A 120 8.36 -0.85 1.31
N ARG A 121 8.36 -0.08 2.39
CA ARG A 121 9.09 -0.42 3.63
C ARG A 121 8.07 -0.79 4.68
N THR A 122 8.13 -2.00 5.23
CA THR A 122 7.15 -2.47 6.21
C THR A 122 7.83 -3.04 7.45
N TYR A 123 7.26 -2.74 8.61
CA TYR A 123 7.59 -3.38 9.88
C TYR A 123 6.38 -4.19 10.35
N GLU A 124 6.62 -5.46 10.70
CA GLU A 124 5.57 -6.40 11.08
C GLU A 124 5.89 -7.09 12.39
N VAL A 125 4.90 -7.14 13.30
CA VAL A 125 5.06 -7.67 14.69
C VAL A 125 4.21 -8.90 14.98
N GLN A 126 3.21 -9.19 14.15
CA GLN A 126 2.25 -10.27 14.41
C GLN A 126 2.20 -11.31 13.31
N PHE A 127 2.23 -10.89 12.06
CA PHE A 127 2.13 -11.76 10.88
C PHE A 127 3.26 -11.47 9.90
N VAL A 128 3.57 -12.45 9.08
CA VAL A 128 4.42 -12.26 7.91
C VAL A 128 3.78 -11.20 6.98
N PRO A 129 4.55 -10.25 6.41
CA PRO A 129 4.02 -9.27 5.45
C PRO A 129 3.17 -9.93 4.36
N GLY A 130 2.01 -9.35 4.04
CA GLY A 130 1.05 -9.95 3.10
C GLY A 130 1.62 -10.30 1.73
N LEU A 131 2.61 -9.53 1.27
CA LEU A 131 3.31 -9.78 0.00
C LEU A 131 4.29 -10.98 0.04
N LEU A 132 4.59 -11.52 1.23
CA LEU A 132 5.51 -12.66 1.40
C LEU A 132 4.81 -13.89 1.99
N GLN A 133 3.48 -13.89 2.14
CA GLN A 133 2.74 -15.03 2.69
C GLN A 133 2.57 -16.15 1.65
N THR A 134 2.70 -17.40 2.09
CA THR A 134 2.21 -18.56 1.32
C THR A 134 0.69 -18.62 1.37
N ALA A 135 0.06 -19.34 0.44
CA ALA A 135 -1.41 -19.49 0.41
C ALA A 135 -1.94 -20.14 1.70
N ASP A 136 -1.24 -21.15 2.23
CA ASP A 136 -1.64 -21.84 3.46
C ASP A 136 -1.53 -20.96 4.69
N TYR A 137 -0.46 -20.17 4.78
CA TYR A 137 -0.29 -19.18 5.86
C TYR A 137 -1.35 -18.08 5.76
N ALA A 138 -1.57 -17.53 4.55
CA ALA A 138 -2.61 -16.55 4.30
C ALA A 138 -4.00 -17.06 4.70
N ARG A 139 -4.32 -18.32 4.39
CA ARG A 139 -5.57 -18.97 4.80
C ARG A 139 -5.68 -19.06 6.32
N ALA A 140 -4.60 -19.47 7.00
CA ALA A 140 -4.59 -19.54 8.45
C ALA A 140 -4.83 -18.17 9.08
N VAL A 141 -4.20 -17.09 8.56
CA VAL A 141 -4.43 -15.71 9.02
C VAL A 141 -5.87 -15.26 8.76
N VAL A 142 -6.42 -15.52 7.58
CA VAL A 142 -7.81 -15.18 7.24
C VAL A 142 -8.79 -15.83 8.19
N LEU A 143 -8.57 -17.10 8.55
CA LEU A 143 -9.42 -17.84 9.49
C LEU A 143 -9.43 -17.26 10.91
N LEU A 144 -8.34 -16.61 11.36
CA LEU A 144 -8.31 -15.94 12.67
C LEU A 144 -9.33 -14.79 12.76
N GLY A 145 -9.44 -13.99 11.70
CA GLY A 145 -10.38 -12.86 11.67
C GLY A 145 -11.77 -13.22 11.14
N HIS A 146 -11.90 -14.30 10.36
CA HIS A 146 -13.11 -14.64 9.60
C HIS A 146 -13.52 -16.10 9.78
N GLY A 147 -13.30 -16.70 10.94
CA GLY A 147 -13.57 -18.12 11.19
C GLY A 147 -15.03 -18.57 11.04
N ARG A 148 -15.97 -17.62 10.91
CA ARG A 148 -17.40 -17.89 10.62
C ARG A 148 -17.80 -17.62 9.17
N ALA A 149 -16.88 -17.16 8.33
CA ALA A 149 -17.15 -16.90 6.92
C ALA A 149 -17.33 -18.21 6.14
N ARG A 150 -18.06 -18.13 5.03
CA ARG A 150 -18.23 -19.29 4.15
C ARG A 150 -16.89 -19.67 3.49
N PRO A 151 -16.67 -20.95 3.16
CA PRO A 151 -15.43 -21.39 2.51
C PRO A 151 -15.05 -20.58 1.26
N GLU A 152 -16.05 -20.27 0.41
CA GLU A 152 -15.85 -19.48 -0.82
C GLU A 152 -15.36 -18.05 -0.52
N GLU A 153 -15.83 -17.45 0.57
CA GLU A 153 -15.39 -16.13 1.00
C GLU A 153 -13.92 -16.17 1.49
N ILE A 154 -13.57 -17.21 2.23
CA ILE A 154 -12.18 -17.44 2.66
C ILE A 154 -11.28 -17.62 1.45
N ASP A 155 -11.68 -18.46 0.47
CA ASP A 155 -10.93 -18.70 -0.76
C ASP A 155 -10.70 -17.40 -1.55
N ARG A 156 -11.72 -16.54 -1.66
CA ARG A 156 -11.61 -15.24 -2.33
C ARG A 156 -10.64 -14.29 -1.61
N ARG A 157 -10.62 -14.30 -0.28
CA ARG A 157 -9.67 -13.49 0.52
C ARG A 157 -8.23 -13.98 0.34
N VAL A 158 -8.02 -15.29 0.25
CA VAL A 158 -6.71 -15.88 -0.04
C VAL A 158 -6.28 -15.55 -1.47
N ASP A 159 -7.17 -15.74 -2.45
CA ASP A 159 -6.88 -15.42 -3.87
C ASP A 159 -6.48 -13.94 -4.04
N LEU A 160 -7.19 -13.02 -3.40
CA LEU A 160 -6.81 -11.61 -3.37
C LEU A 160 -5.38 -11.42 -2.84
N ARG A 161 -5.02 -12.08 -1.73
CA ARG A 161 -3.66 -11.95 -1.15
C ARG A 161 -2.60 -12.49 -2.09
N MET A 162 -2.83 -13.64 -2.71
CA MET A 162 -1.89 -14.21 -3.67
C MET A 162 -1.75 -13.32 -4.90
N ARG A 163 -2.85 -12.78 -5.41
CA ARG A 163 -2.81 -11.88 -6.57
C ARG A 163 -2.05 -10.59 -6.30
N ARG A 164 -2.09 -10.05 -5.08
CA ARG A 164 -1.31 -8.85 -4.70
C ARG A 164 0.19 -9.05 -4.90
N GLN A 165 0.69 -10.26 -4.64
CA GLN A 165 2.12 -10.59 -4.70
C GLN A 165 2.70 -10.43 -6.10
N SER A 166 1.87 -10.47 -7.15
CA SER A 166 2.31 -10.24 -8.54
C SER A 166 2.97 -8.88 -8.77
N ILE A 167 2.87 -7.93 -7.84
CA ILE A 167 3.59 -6.66 -7.93
C ILE A 167 5.12 -6.84 -7.80
N LEU A 168 5.57 -7.91 -7.14
CA LEU A 168 6.98 -8.24 -6.98
C LEU A 168 7.59 -8.90 -8.23
N ASP A 169 6.73 -9.35 -9.18
CA ASP A 169 7.15 -10.03 -10.41
C ASP A 169 7.10 -9.11 -11.65
N ARG A 170 6.79 -7.82 -11.49
CA ARG A 170 6.66 -6.88 -12.60
C ARG A 170 8.02 -6.45 -13.16
N PRO A 171 8.10 -6.03 -14.45
CA PRO A 171 9.31 -5.44 -15.01
C PRO A 171 9.77 -4.18 -14.26
N ASP A 172 8.82 -3.32 -13.88
CA ASP A 172 9.02 -2.16 -12.99
C ASP A 172 8.87 -2.62 -11.54
N VAL A 173 9.87 -3.32 -11.04
CA VAL A 173 9.80 -4.06 -9.78
C VAL A 173 9.67 -3.11 -8.60
N VAL A 174 8.61 -3.29 -7.82
CA VAL A 174 8.48 -2.67 -6.50
C VAL A 174 9.57 -3.22 -5.58
N GLN A 175 10.35 -2.34 -4.97
CA GLN A 175 11.31 -2.75 -3.93
C GLN A 175 10.57 -2.94 -2.61
N LEU A 176 10.58 -4.14 -2.08
CA LEU A 176 10.03 -4.46 -0.77
C LEU A 176 11.16 -4.55 0.27
N TRP A 177 11.13 -3.67 1.25
CA TRP A 177 12.00 -3.75 2.43
C TRP A 177 11.15 -4.13 3.65
N ALA A 178 11.30 -5.35 4.12
CA ALA A 178 10.53 -5.90 5.23
C ALA A 178 11.42 -6.13 6.45
N VAL A 179 11.10 -5.46 7.56
CA VAL A 179 11.65 -5.77 8.88
C VAL A 179 10.59 -6.58 9.64
N ILE A 180 10.91 -7.81 9.98
CA ILE A 180 10.00 -8.74 10.68
C ILE A 180 10.52 -8.95 12.11
N ASP A 181 9.68 -8.66 13.10
CA ASP A 181 9.97 -9.01 14.49
C ASP A 181 10.10 -10.53 14.65
N GLU A 182 11.07 -11.00 15.42
CA GLU A 182 11.28 -12.43 15.65
C GLU A 182 10.03 -13.13 16.21
N ALA A 183 9.15 -12.41 16.92
CA ALA A 183 7.88 -12.93 17.39
C ALA A 183 6.97 -13.45 16.29
N VAL A 184 6.98 -12.84 15.10
CA VAL A 184 6.21 -13.28 13.92
C VAL A 184 6.59 -14.69 13.52
N LEU A 185 7.88 -15.00 13.57
CA LEU A 185 8.46 -16.27 13.13
C LEU A 185 8.33 -17.38 14.17
N ARG A 186 8.15 -17.02 15.46
CA ARG A 186 8.00 -17.97 16.57
C ARG A 186 6.57 -18.17 17.03
N ARG A 187 5.66 -17.23 16.73
CA ARG A 187 4.23 -17.37 17.06
C ARG A 187 3.57 -18.32 16.09
N PRO A 188 2.95 -19.42 16.56
CA PRO A 188 2.31 -20.36 15.66
C PRO A 188 1.10 -19.76 14.95
N VAL A 189 1.08 -19.84 13.63
CA VAL A 189 -0.06 -19.51 12.75
C VAL A 189 -0.40 -20.72 11.93
N GLY A 190 -1.62 -21.25 12.10
CA GLY A 190 -2.01 -22.54 11.53
C GLY A 190 -1.29 -23.72 12.16
N SER A 191 -0.84 -24.67 11.37
CA SER A 191 -0.11 -25.86 11.81
C SER A 191 1.42 -25.66 11.74
N ARG A 192 2.18 -26.58 12.37
CA ARG A 192 3.66 -26.62 12.20
C ARG A 192 4.07 -26.72 10.74
N ALA A 193 3.33 -27.48 9.92
CA ALA A 193 3.61 -27.60 8.48
C ALA A 193 3.42 -26.26 7.75
N VAL A 194 2.37 -25.50 8.10
CA VAL A 194 2.14 -24.15 7.55
C VAL A 194 3.27 -23.22 7.92
N MET A 195 3.70 -23.20 9.19
CA MET A 195 4.83 -22.35 9.64
C MET A 195 6.13 -22.73 8.93
N ARG A 196 6.43 -24.02 8.80
CA ARG A 196 7.63 -24.49 8.10
C ARG A 196 7.62 -24.03 6.64
N GLY A 197 6.54 -24.28 5.91
CA GLY A 197 6.41 -23.83 4.52
C GLY A 197 6.52 -22.31 4.36
N GLN A 198 5.98 -21.55 5.33
CA GLN A 198 6.11 -20.10 5.33
C GLN A 198 7.56 -19.64 5.55
N ILE A 199 8.29 -20.23 6.46
CA ILE A 199 9.69 -19.86 6.72
C ILE A 199 10.58 -20.28 5.54
N GLU A 200 10.34 -21.45 4.94
CA GLU A 200 11.02 -21.89 3.72
C GLU A 200 10.80 -20.89 2.57
N ALA A 201 9.56 -20.43 2.36
CA ALA A 201 9.25 -19.39 1.37
C ALA A 201 9.94 -18.04 1.66
N LEU A 202 10.08 -17.65 2.94
CA LEU A 202 10.84 -16.46 3.31
C LEU A 202 12.34 -16.62 3.00
N ILE A 203 12.92 -17.80 3.22
CA ILE A 203 14.32 -18.10 2.85
C ILE A 203 14.50 -17.94 1.34
N ASP A 204 13.58 -18.49 0.54
CA ASP A 204 13.63 -18.37 -0.93
C ASP A 204 13.49 -16.91 -1.37
N ALA A 205 12.62 -16.13 -0.71
CA ALA A 205 12.42 -14.72 -1.00
C ALA A 205 13.68 -13.86 -0.77
N THR A 206 14.59 -14.26 0.16
CA THR A 206 15.87 -13.55 0.36
C THR A 206 16.79 -13.60 -0.86
N GLY A 207 16.57 -14.51 -1.80
CA GLY A 207 17.29 -14.59 -3.07
C GLY A 207 16.80 -13.62 -4.15
N SER A 208 15.66 -12.96 -3.94
CA SER A 208 15.10 -11.99 -4.88
C SER A 208 15.83 -10.64 -4.79
N LYS A 209 16.06 -10.00 -5.94
CA LYS A 209 16.65 -8.65 -5.98
C LYS A 209 15.67 -7.55 -5.54
N SER A 210 14.39 -7.85 -5.53
CA SER A 210 13.32 -6.91 -5.15
C SER A 210 12.90 -7.01 -3.69
N VAL A 211 13.42 -7.99 -2.94
CA VAL A 211 13.04 -8.23 -1.55
C VAL A 211 14.25 -8.11 -0.63
N HIS A 212 14.20 -7.14 0.26
CA HIS A 212 15.15 -6.96 1.35
C HIS A 212 14.45 -7.36 2.66
N LEU A 213 14.83 -8.51 3.19
CA LEU A 213 14.26 -9.05 4.42
C LEU A 213 15.24 -8.92 5.58
N GLN A 214 14.78 -8.37 6.69
CA GLN A 214 15.53 -8.32 7.96
C GLN A 214 14.69 -8.92 9.08
N VAL A 215 15.35 -9.54 10.03
CA VAL A 215 14.72 -10.03 11.26
C VAL A 215 15.18 -9.16 12.42
N LEU A 216 14.23 -8.58 13.15
CA LEU A 216 14.48 -7.86 14.38
C LEU A 216 14.49 -8.87 15.55
N PRO A 217 15.65 -9.25 16.07
CA PRO A 217 15.74 -10.34 17.04
C PRO A 217 15.35 -9.88 18.45
N PHE A 218 14.83 -10.78 19.27
CA PHE A 218 14.44 -10.50 20.66
C PHE A 218 15.54 -9.89 21.52
N ARG A 219 16.83 -10.13 21.21
CA ARG A 219 17.95 -9.54 21.94
C ARG A 219 18.00 -8.01 21.88
N VAL A 220 17.35 -7.38 20.90
CA VAL A 220 17.27 -5.92 20.79
C VAL A 220 16.46 -5.34 21.95
N GLY A 221 15.45 -6.08 22.45
CA GLY A 221 14.58 -5.60 23.51
C GLY A 221 13.61 -4.54 23.02
N GLY A 222 13.47 -3.42 23.74
CA GLY A 222 12.63 -2.29 23.32
C GLY A 222 13.25 -1.55 22.14
N HIS A 223 12.41 -1.16 21.17
CA HIS A 223 12.82 -0.53 19.92
C HIS A 223 11.90 0.65 19.53
N SER A 224 12.26 1.39 18.47
CA SER A 224 11.60 2.64 18.07
C SER A 224 10.15 2.49 17.59
N ALA A 225 9.73 1.32 17.14
CA ALA A 225 8.37 1.09 16.62
C ALA A 225 7.38 0.73 17.74
N ALA A 226 7.29 1.54 18.77
CA ALA A 226 6.39 1.33 19.90
C ALA A 226 4.90 1.31 19.53
N GLY A 227 4.52 1.92 18.40
CA GLY A 227 3.14 1.97 17.88
C GLY A 227 2.67 0.69 17.21
N GLY A 228 3.53 -0.30 16.99
CA GLY A 228 3.22 -1.54 16.28
C GLY A 228 3.55 -1.52 14.79
N ALA A 229 2.88 -2.38 14.02
CA ALA A 229 3.14 -2.56 12.59
C ALA A 229 2.75 -1.32 11.76
N PHE A 230 3.56 -1.01 10.73
CA PHE A 230 3.27 0.06 9.77
C PHE A 230 3.97 -0.21 8.43
N SER A 231 3.49 0.46 7.39
CA SER A 231 4.15 0.44 6.08
C SER A 231 4.34 1.86 5.56
N ILE A 232 5.47 2.12 4.92
CA ILE A 232 5.77 3.37 4.21
C ILE A 232 5.77 3.06 2.72
N LEU A 233 4.93 3.76 1.98
CA LEU A 233 4.76 3.62 0.54
C LEU A 233 5.40 4.82 -0.14
N ARG A 234 6.43 4.60 -0.96
CA ARG A 234 7.10 5.60 -1.78
C ARG A 234 6.71 5.43 -3.24
N PHE A 235 6.48 6.53 -3.91
CA PHE A 235 6.05 6.55 -5.31
C PHE A 235 7.19 6.99 -6.23
N PRO A 236 7.15 6.59 -7.53
CA PRO A 236 8.17 7.00 -8.50
C PRO A 236 8.09 8.51 -8.81
N ASP A 237 6.90 9.11 -8.67
CA ASP A 237 6.67 10.53 -8.90
C ASP A 237 7.05 11.34 -7.66
N GLN A 238 7.99 12.28 -7.83
CA GLN A 238 8.51 13.12 -6.74
C GLN A 238 7.49 14.17 -6.24
N GLU A 239 6.42 14.43 -6.99
CA GLU A 239 5.34 15.31 -6.53
C GLU A 239 4.44 14.63 -5.48
N LEU A 240 4.51 13.32 -5.37
CA LEU A 240 3.76 12.57 -4.36
C LEU A 240 4.58 12.40 -3.08
N PRO A 241 4.03 12.75 -1.91
CA PRO A 241 4.67 12.44 -0.65
C PRO A 241 4.67 10.92 -0.40
N ASP A 242 5.63 10.46 0.40
CA ASP A 242 5.54 9.13 0.99
C ASP A 242 4.25 9.05 1.83
N ILE A 243 3.61 7.88 1.84
CA ILE A 243 2.41 7.64 2.64
C ILE A 243 2.70 6.56 3.67
N VAL A 244 2.41 6.86 4.92
CA VAL A 244 2.43 5.86 5.99
C VAL A 244 1.04 5.24 6.14
N TYR A 245 1.00 3.92 6.12
CA TYR A 245 -0.19 3.12 6.36
C TYR A 245 -0.07 2.39 7.70
N VAL A 246 -1.07 2.59 8.56
CA VAL A 246 -1.19 1.89 9.86
C VAL A 246 -2.55 1.22 9.92
N GLU A 247 -2.55 -0.11 9.94
CA GLU A 247 -3.78 -0.91 9.99
C GLU A 247 -4.24 -1.15 11.43
N GLN A 248 -5.54 -1.05 11.64
CA GLN A 248 -6.23 -1.39 12.87
C GLN A 248 -7.31 -2.45 12.60
N LEU A 249 -7.94 -3.00 13.64
CA LEU A 249 -8.97 -4.06 13.50
C LEU A 249 -10.15 -3.67 12.60
N SER A 250 -10.57 -2.42 12.60
CA SER A 250 -11.77 -1.95 11.89
C SER A 250 -11.55 -0.72 11.00
N SER A 251 -10.32 -0.24 10.92
CA SER A 251 -9.97 0.98 10.20
C SER A 251 -8.49 1.00 9.82
N ALA A 252 -8.07 2.02 9.08
CA ALA A 252 -6.66 2.29 8.85
C ALA A 252 -6.39 3.79 8.84
N LEU A 253 -5.18 4.18 9.21
CA LEU A 253 -4.66 5.53 9.06
C LEU A 253 -3.81 5.60 7.79
N TYR A 254 -3.95 6.72 7.09
CA TYR A 254 -3.12 7.11 5.95
C TYR A 254 -2.54 8.46 6.28
N LEU A 255 -1.25 8.50 6.58
CA LEU A 255 -0.55 9.72 6.98
C LEU A 255 0.29 10.19 5.80
N ASP A 256 0.04 11.41 5.37
CA ASP A 256 0.68 12.07 4.21
C ASP A 256 1.27 13.45 4.56
N LYS A 257 1.10 13.87 5.82
CA LYS A 257 1.75 15.09 6.31
C LYS A 257 3.22 14.81 6.58
N ARG A 258 4.07 15.72 6.15
CA ARG A 258 5.52 15.57 6.24
C ARG A 258 6.00 15.22 7.64
N ASP A 259 5.56 15.97 8.65
CA ASP A 259 6.00 15.77 10.04
C ASP A 259 5.61 14.36 10.57
N ASP A 260 4.39 13.88 10.22
CA ASP A 260 3.95 12.54 10.60
C ASP A 260 4.77 11.47 9.88
N VAL A 261 5.03 11.65 8.57
CA VAL A 261 5.80 10.69 7.75
C VAL A 261 7.24 10.59 8.24
N GLU A 262 7.89 11.73 8.56
CA GLU A 262 9.27 11.79 9.06
C GLU A 262 9.45 10.96 10.34
N LEU A 263 8.48 10.98 11.26
CA LEU A 263 8.52 10.15 12.48
C LEU A 263 8.59 8.64 12.17
N TYR A 264 7.82 8.17 11.19
CA TYR A 264 7.82 6.76 10.80
C TYR A 264 9.05 6.39 9.97
N VAL A 265 9.57 7.31 9.16
CA VAL A 265 10.83 7.11 8.43
C VAL A 265 11.98 6.95 9.42
N ASP A 266 12.10 7.83 10.40
CA ASP A 266 13.12 7.74 11.47
C ASP A 266 13.01 6.42 12.26
N ALA A 267 11.76 6.01 12.59
CA ALA A 267 11.54 4.75 13.29
C ALA A 267 11.98 3.55 12.43
N MET A 268 11.65 3.56 11.14
CA MET A 268 12.04 2.50 10.20
C MET A 268 13.56 2.44 10.01
N GLU A 269 14.24 3.58 9.93
CA GLU A 269 15.70 3.64 9.79
C GLU A 269 16.39 3.04 11.02
N ARG A 270 15.92 3.36 12.22
CA ARG A 270 16.41 2.75 13.47
C ARG A 270 16.18 1.24 13.49
N LEU A 271 14.98 0.78 13.13
CA LEU A 271 14.68 -0.65 13.03
C LEU A 271 15.64 -1.37 12.07
N CYS A 272 15.93 -0.79 10.90
CA CYS A 272 16.87 -1.37 9.93
C CYS A 272 18.29 -1.48 10.47
N VAL A 273 18.72 -0.54 11.34
CA VAL A 273 20.05 -0.58 12.00
C VAL A 273 20.09 -1.60 13.14
N GLU A 274 18.99 -1.74 13.90
CA GLU A 274 18.89 -2.64 15.06
C GLU A 274 18.64 -4.11 14.63
N ALA A 275 17.98 -4.33 13.49
CA ALA A 275 17.71 -5.66 12.94
C ALA A 275 19.00 -6.33 12.43
N ASP A 276 18.97 -7.66 12.31
CA ASP A 276 20.02 -8.38 11.59
C ASP A 276 20.11 -7.87 10.14
N PRO A 277 21.31 -7.71 9.57
CA PRO A 277 21.45 -7.25 8.19
C PRO A 277 20.81 -8.25 7.22
N PRO A 278 20.34 -7.78 6.03
CA PRO A 278 19.58 -8.62 5.08
C PRO A 278 20.34 -9.91 4.69
N GLU A 279 21.66 -9.86 4.60
CA GLU A 279 22.52 -11.01 4.23
C GLU A 279 22.45 -12.15 5.27
N ARG A 280 22.08 -11.83 6.52
CA ARG A 280 21.93 -12.80 7.59
C ARG A 280 20.50 -13.34 7.74
N ALA A 281 19.53 -12.76 7.05
CA ALA A 281 18.13 -13.14 7.20
C ALA A 281 17.91 -14.64 6.95
N ALA A 282 18.45 -15.17 5.84
CA ALA A 282 18.34 -16.59 5.53
C ALA A 282 18.91 -17.50 6.62
N ASP A 283 20.03 -17.14 7.23
CA ASP A 283 20.65 -17.94 8.28
C ASP A 283 19.83 -17.87 9.60
N THR A 284 19.29 -16.71 9.92
CA THR A 284 18.40 -16.55 11.08
C THR A 284 17.13 -17.37 10.88
N LEU A 285 16.52 -17.31 9.70
CA LEU A 285 15.34 -18.11 9.35
C LEU A 285 15.61 -19.62 9.42
N ARG A 286 16.76 -20.10 8.89
CA ARG A 286 17.17 -21.51 8.99
C ARG A 286 17.35 -22.00 10.44
N LYS A 287 17.85 -21.12 11.33
CA LYS A 287 17.94 -21.44 12.76
C LYS A 287 16.55 -21.62 13.37
N ILE A 288 15.64 -20.66 13.11
CA ILE A 288 14.26 -20.73 13.62
C ILE A 288 13.53 -21.96 13.07
N LEU A 289 13.75 -22.30 11.79
CA LEU A 289 13.14 -23.46 11.15
C LEU A 289 13.53 -24.79 11.84
N LYS A 290 14.70 -24.88 12.47
CA LYS A 290 15.13 -26.08 13.21
C LYS A 290 14.37 -26.22 14.55
N ASP A 291 13.87 -25.12 15.10
CA ASP A 291 13.14 -25.11 16.37
C ASP A 291 11.64 -25.42 16.19
N ILE A 292 11.14 -25.39 14.94
CA ILE A 292 9.77 -25.72 14.56
C ILE A 292 9.69 -27.18 14.12
#